data_68504b5da23ba4f585b9fe7f6f92059e
#
_entry.id   68504b5da23ba4f585b9fe7f6f92059e
#
_cell.length_a   1.000
_cell.length_b   1.000
_cell.length_c   1.000
_cell.angle_alpha   90.00
_cell.angle_beta   90.00
_cell.angle_gamma   90.00
#
_symmetry.space_group_name_H-M   'P 1'
#
loop_
_entity.id
_entity.type
_entity.pdbx_description
1 polymer ?
#
loop_
_entity_poly.entity_id
_entity_poly.type
_entity_poly.pdbx_seq_one_letter_code
_entity_poly.pdbx_strand_id
1 'polypeptide(L)'
;METANLIEHQRYAGKGRPTATTPMKATAWQMQVQVRPDNEQMRHRTQHNACFVLGTNIAASQLRDPEIIAAYKAQAQAEGGFRFLKDPLFFVSSLFVKKPSRIQGLLMVMTLALLVYAVTQRRLRQQLARQGKTVPNQINQPTAWPTLRWVFQLLEGIHRVRVTVQGQLHDLIEGLHEVQINILRLFGEEVCRLYQISKVFQSC
;
A
#
# COMPACT_ATOMS: atom_id res chain seq x y z
N MET A 1 16.82 31.53 16.49
CA MET A 1 18.25 31.85 16.53
C MET A 1 19.02 30.56 16.43
N GLU A 2 19.81 30.44 15.39
CA GLU A 2 20.72 29.31 15.21
C GLU A 2 21.96 29.60 16.05
N THR A 3 22.31 28.73 16.96
CA THR A 3 23.56 28.84 17.73
C THR A 3 24.59 27.98 17.04
N ALA A 4 25.58 28.62 16.44
CA ALA A 4 26.74 27.96 15.91
C ALA A 4 27.92 28.15 16.89
N ASN A 5 28.47 27.05 17.38
CA ASN A 5 29.66 27.04 18.21
C ASN A 5 30.86 26.62 17.37
N LEU A 6 31.95 27.40 17.44
CA LEU A 6 33.25 27.09 16.84
C LEU A 6 34.11 26.40 17.90
N ILE A 7 34.52 25.17 17.63
CA ILE A 7 35.44 24.40 18.48
C ILE A 7 36.79 24.38 17.81
N GLU A 8 37.78 24.84 18.53
CA GLU A 8 39.19 24.84 18.07
C GLU A 8 39.80 23.46 18.28
N HIS A 9 40.36 22.90 17.23
CA HIS A 9 41.16 21.68 17.27
C HIS A 9 42.57 21.95 16.90
N GLN A 10 43.50 21.74 17.84
CA GLN A 10 44.94 21.86 17.60
C GLN A 10 45.45 20.55 16.97
N ARG A 11 46.10 20.66 15.83
CA ARG A 11 46.80 19.55 15.17
C ARG A 11 48.30 19.68 15.39
N TYR A 12 48.91 18.64 15.94
CA TYR A 12 50.34 18.55 16.22
C TYR A 12 51.09 17.79 15.11
N ALA A 13 52.39 18.06 14.96
CA ALA A 13 53.24 17.34 14.03
C ALA A 13 53.67 16.00 14.67
N GLY A 14 53.54 14.89 13.93
CA GLY A 14 53.96 13.55 14.38
C GLY A 14 52.82 12.56 14.56
N LYS A 15 53.19 11.29 14.70
CA LYS A 15 52.25 10.18 15.02
C LYS A 15 52.37 9.88 16.50
N GLY A 16 51.22 9.85 17.19
CA GLY A 16 51.13 9.49 18.61
C GLY A 16 50.55 10.62 19.48
N ARG A 17 50.57 10.42 20.80
CA ARG A 17 50.02 11.40 21.75
C ARG A 17 50.98 12.60 21.86
N PRO A 18 50.54 13.84 21.65
CA PRO A 18 51.39 15.02 21.73
C PRO A 18 51.95 15.21 23.14
N THR A 19 53.20 15.64 23.24
CA THR A 19 53.89 16.03 24.46
C THR A 19 53.98 17.56 24.53
N ALA A 20 54.39 18.11 25.67
CA ALA A 20 54.52 19.56 25.85
C ALA A 20 55.54 20.23 24.86
N THR A 21 56.42 19.43 24.28
CA THR A 21 57.44 19.88 23.29
C THR A 21 57.04 19.60 21.85
N THR A 22 55.92 18.97 21.59
CA THR A 22 55.49 18.62 20.21
C THR A 22 55.04 19.88 19.48
N PRO A 23 55.68 20.25 18.35
CA PRO A 23 55.33 21.46 17.63
C PRO A 23 53.92 21.37 17.04
N MET A 24 53.15 22.45 17.18
CA MET A 24 51.82 22.57 16.59
C MET A 24 51.96 22.78 15.07
N LYS A 25 51.25 21.95 14.30
CA LYS A 25 51.29 21.98 12.84
C LYS A 25 50.22 22.92 12.25
N ALA A 26 49.03 22.92 12.82
CA ALA A 26 47.91 23.73 12.37
C ALA A 26 46.81 23.81 13.43
N THR A 27 46.04 24.88 13.40
CA THR A 27 44.77 25.01 14.08
C THR A 27 43.63 24.69 13.08
N ALA A 28 42.75 23.77 13.43
CA ALA A 28 41.55 23.48 12.68
C ALA A 28 40.34 23.92 13.48
N TRP A 29 39.35 24.45 12.82
CA TRP A 29 38.11 24.86 13.43
C TRP A 29 37.00 23.92 13.00
N GLN A 30 36.27 23.38 13.96
CA GLN A 30 35.07 22.57 13.73
C GLN A 30 33.86 23.42 14.09
N MET A 31 32.97 23.60 13.11
CA MET A 31 31.69 24.25 13.35
C MET A 31 30.69 23.22 13.87
N GLN A 32 30.18 23.43 15.06
CA GLN A 32 29.08 22.62 15.62
C GLN A 32 27.79 23.42 15.46
N VAL A 33 26.91 22.94 14.59
CA VAL A 33 25.65 23.61 14.27
C VAL A 33 24.51 22.76 14.79
N GLN A 34 23.59 23.35 15.55
CA GLN A 34 22.31 22.73 15.87
C GLN A 34 21.27 23.18 14.84
N VAL A 35 20.85 22.24 14.01
CA VAL A 35 19.75 22.48 13.06
C VAL A 35 18.45 22.11 13.73
N ARG A 36 17.54 23.07 13.84
CA ARG A 36 16.17 22.84 14.29
C ARG A 36 15.20 23.13 13.15
N PRO A 37 14.20 22.27 12.93
CA PRO A 37 13.19 22.56 11.93
C PRO A 37 12.41 23.82 12.32
N ASP A 38 12.30 24.76 11.40
CA ASP A 38 11.39 25.89 11.55
C ASP A 38 9.96 25.41 11.22
N ASN A 39 9.23 25.05 12.28
CA ASN A 39 7.89 24.50 12.16
C ASN A 39 6.90 25.50 11.53
N GLU A 40 7.12 26.79 11.70
CA GLU A 40 6.25 27.83 11.16
C GLU A 40 6.46 27.98 9.64
N GLN A 41 7.70 28.06 9.19
CA GLN A 41 8.01 28.04 7.76
C GLN A 41 7.62 26.73 7.08
N MET A 42 7.83 25.59 7.75
CA MET A 42 7.37 24.30 7.23
C MET A 42 5.85 24.25 7.07
N ARG A 43 5.09 24.73 8.05
CA ARG A 43 3.62 24.83 7.95
C ARG A 43 3.20 25.74 6.82
N HIS A 44 3.79 26.90 6.69
CA HIS A 44 3.50 27.86 5.63
C HIS A 44 3.78 27.27 4.24
N ARG A 45 4.95 26.65 4.06
CA ARG A 45 5.30 25.96 2.80
C ARG A 45 4.37 24.79 2.50
N THR A 46 4.00 24.01 3.51
CA THR A 46 3.08 22.88 3.32
C THR A 46 1.70 23.37 2.94
N GLN A 47 1.18 24.42 3.58
CA GLN A 47 -0.10 25.02 3.21
C GLN A 47 -0.07 25.58 1.80
N HIS A 48 0.97 26.31 1.41
CA HIS A 48 1.08 26.91 0.11
C HIS A 48 1.27 25.89 -1.03
N ASN A 49 2.07 24.86 -0.82
CA ASN A 49 2.40 23.85 -1.85
C ASN A 49 1.37 22.70 -1.91
N ALA A 50 0.54 22.52 -0.87
CA ALA A 50 -0.49 21.48 -0.84
C ALA A 50 -1.86 21.99 -1.37
N CYS A 51 -1.95 23.24 -1.79
CA CYS A 51 -3.17 23.80 -2.33
C CYS A 51 -3.22 23.61 -3.85
N PHE A 52 -4.38 23.25 -4.34
CA PHE A 52 -4.72 23.25 -5.77
C PHE A 52 -6.05 23.95 -5.97
N VAL A 53 -6.25 24.49 -7.17
CA VAL A 53 -7.48 25.21 -7.51
C VAL A 53 -8.41 24.27 -8.27
N LEU A 54 -9.64 24.15 -7.80
CA LEU A 54 -10.72 23.47 -8.52
C LEU A 54 -11.62 24.53 -9.17
N GLY A 55 -11.81 24.43 -10.48
CA GLY A 55 -12.79 25.21 -11.23
C GLY A 55 -14.02 24.37 -11.57
N THR A 56 -15.20 24.97 -11.46
CA THR A 56 -16.46 24.33 -11.87
C THR A 56 -17.33 25.34 -12.59
N ASN A 57 -18.14 24.89 -13.54
CA ASN A 57 -19.19 25.66 -14.19
C ASN A 57 -20.57 25.43 -13.54
N ILE A 58 -20.64 24.64 -12.47
CA ILE A 58 -21.87 24.39 -11.72
C ILE A 58 -22.12 25.58 -10.78
N ALA A 59 -23.34 26.09 -10.78
CA ALA A 59 -23.69 27.18 -9.89
C ALA A 59 -23.63 26.82 -8.42
N ALA A 60 -23.17 27.73 -7.56
CA ALA A 60 -23.04 27.51 -6.12
C ALA A 60 -24.36 27.14 -5.42
N SER A 61 -25.50 27.46 -6.04
CA SER A 61 -26.83 27.03 -5.57
C SER A 61 -27.12 25.55 -5.80
N GLN A 62 -26.41 24.91 -6.72
CA GLN A 62 -26.60 23.50 -7.07
C GLN A 62 -25.56 22.58 -6.38
N LEU A 63 -24.35 23.08 -6.15
CA LEU A 63 -23.27 22.29 -5.54
C LEU A 63 -22.41 23.19 -4.65
N ARG A 64 -22.28 22.85 -3.37
CA ARG A 64 -21.47 23.58 -2.40
C ARG A 64 -20.01 23.15 -2.48
N ASP A 65 -19.08 23.98 -2.02
CA ASP A 65 -17.65 23.74 -2.05
C ASP A 65 -17.21 22.36 -1.51
N PRO A 66 -17.73 21.87 -0.35
CA PRO A 66 -17.38 20.52 0.13
C PRO A 66 -17.84 19.41 -0.83
N GLU A 67 -18.95 19.59 -1.52
CA GLU A 67 -19.49 18.63 -2.47
C GLU A 67 -18.69 18.60 -3.78
N ILE A 68 -18.16 19.76 -4.22
CA ILE A 68 -17.22 19.86 -5.33
C ILE A 68 -15.94 19.07 -5.01
N ILE A 69 -15.39 19.27 -3.81
CA ILE A 69 -14.20 18.53 -3.37
C ILE A 69 -14.48 17.02 -3.28
N ALA A 70 -15.66 16.64 -2.79
CA ALA A 70 -16.06 15.25 -2.71
C ALA A 70 -16.20 14.62 -4.11
N ALA A 71 -16.83 15.32 -5.06
CA ALA A 71 -16.96 14.89 -6.45
C ALA A 71 -15.60 14.74 -7.14
N TYR A 72 -14.69 15.69 -6.92
CA TYR A 72 -13.33 15.61 -7.43
C TYR A 72 -12.58 14.40 -6.87
N LYS A 73 -12.65 14.18 -5.56
CA LYS A 73 -12.02 13.00 -4.94
C LYS A 73 -12.64 11.68 -5.41
N ALA A 74 -13.92 11.67 -5.76
CA ALA A 74 -14.59 10.48 -6.30
C ALA A 74 -14.05 10.06 -7.68
N GLN A 75 -13.46 10.98 -8.46
CA GLN A 75 -12.78 10.65 -9.73
C GLN A 75 -11.64 9.65 -9.55
N ALA A 76 -10.97 9.65 -8.38
CA ALA A 76 -9.91 8.69 -8.08
C ALA A 76 -10.40 7.21 -8.16
N GLN A 77 -11.69 6.97 -7.99
CA GLN A 77 -12.28 5.63 -8.15
C GLN A 77 -12.33 5.22 -9.63
N ALA A 78 -12.70 6.13 -10.53
CA ALA A 78 -12.69 5.89 -11.97
C ALA A 78 -11.26 5.69 -12.48
N GLU A 79 -10.32 6.53 -12.03
CA GLU A 79 -8.88 6.37 -12.35
C GLU A 79 -8.33 5.04 -11.85
N GLY A 80 -8.73 4.61 -10.66
CA GLY A 80 -8.41 3.28 -10.14
C GLY A 80 -8.92 2.15 -11.03
N GLY A 81 -10.14 2.30 -11.58
CA GLY A 81 -10.71 1.38 -12.56
C GLY A 81 -9.90 1.32 -13.86
N PHE A 82 -9.54 2.47 -14.43
CA PHE A 82 -8.69 2.52 -15.62
C PHE A 82 -7.28 1.95 -15.37
N ARG A 83 -6.73 2.16 -14.19
CA ARG A 83 -5.44 1.57 -13.79
C ARG A 83 -5.53 0.05 -13.74
N PHE A 84 -6.61 -0.51 -13.18
CA PHE A 84 -6.87 -1.94 -13.18
C PHE A 84 -6.94 -2.49 -14.60
N LEU A 85 -7.70 -1.84 -15.49
CA LEU A 85 -7.84 -2.27 -16.89
C LEU A 85 -6.53 -2.22 -17.67
N LYS A 86 -5.55 -1.41 -17.25
CA LYS A 86 -4.22 -1.28 -17.87
C LYS A 86 -3.14 -2.11 -17.16
N ASP A 87 -3.46 -2.76 -16.03
CA ASP A 87 -2.50 -3.52 -15.25
C ASP A 87 -2.08 -4.79 -16.02
N PRO A 88 -0.78 -5.00 -16.30
CA PRO A 88 -0.28 -6.15 -17.03
C PRO A 88 -0.66 -7.52 -16.41
N LEU A 89 -0.92 -7.57 -15.10
CA LEU A 89 -1.36 -8.79 -14.42
C LEU A 89 -2.78 -9.21 -14.83
N PHE A 90 -3.63 -8.25 -15.19
CA PHE A 90 -5.03 -8.49 -15.56
C PHE A 90 -5.29 -8.27 -17.05
N PHE A 91 -4.36 -7.63 -17.74
CA PHE A 91 -4.52 -7.26 -19.14
C PHE A 91 -4.06 -8.39 -20.06
N VAL A 92 -5.01 -8.97 -20.77
CA VAL A 92 -4.69 -9.85 -21.90
C VAL A 92 -4.15 -8.97 -23.04
N SER A 93 -2.93 -9.23 -23.50
CA SER A 93 -2.31 -8.46 -24.58
C SER A 93 -3.27 -8.31 -25.77
N SER A 94 -3.70 -7.08 -26.03
CA SER A 94 -4.59 -6.73 -27.14
C SER A 94 -3.90 -6.84 -28.51
N LEU A 95 -2.57 -7.07 -28.54
CA LEU A 95 -1.76 -7.11 -29.74
C LEU A 95 -2.24 -8.15 -30.76
N PHE A 96 -2.88 -9.20 -30.28
CA PHE A 96 -3.39 -10.31 -31.12
C PHE A 96 -4.89 -10.21 -31.47
N VAL A 97 -5.58 -9.20 -30.94
CA VAL A 97 -7.03 -9.04 -31.12
C VAL A 97 -7.29 -7.96 -32.17
N LYS A 98 -7.49 -8.37 -33.41
CA LYS A 98 -7.69 -7.46 -34.55
C LYS A 98 -9.16 -7.25 -34.93
N LYS A 99 -10.06 -8.18 -34.59
CA LYS A 99 -11.48 -8.09 -34.96
C LYS A 99 -12.24 -7.22 -33.95
N PRO A 100 -13.02 -6.19 -34.38
CA PRO A 100 -13.78 -5.30 -33.48
C PRO A 100 -14.69 -6.06 -32.50
N SER A 101 -15.38 -7.10 -32.94
CA SER A 101 -16.25 -7.92 -32.11
C SER A 101 -15.49 -8.63 -30.98
N ARG A 102 -14.25 -9.06 -31.21
CA ARG A 102 -13.42 -9.68 -30.17
C ARG A 102 -12.92 -8.63 -29.17
N ILE A 103 -12.61 -7.42 -29.65
CA ILE A 103 -12.24 -6.30 -28.79
C ILE A 103 -13.41 -5.93 -27.86
N GLN A 104 -14.62 -5.85 -28.41
CA GLN A 104 -15.83 -5.60 -27.61
C GLN A 104 -16.06 -6.69 -26.55
N GLY A 105 -15.95 -7.97 -26.95
CA GLY A 105 -16.07 -9.09 -26.01
C GLY A 105 -15.01 -9.04 -24.90
N LEU A 106 -13.75 -8.72 -25.25
CA LEU A 106 -12.67 -8.57 -24.28
C LEU A 106 -12.96 -7.43 -23.31
N LEU A 107 -13.35 -6.25 -23.80
CA LEU A 107 -13.70 -5.11 -22.97
C LEU A 107 -14.87 -5.41 -22.03
N MET A 108 -15.89 -6.15 -22.50
CA MET A 108 -17.01 -6.58 -21.69
C MET A 108 -16.53 -7.48 -20.53
N VAL A 109 -15.71 -8.50 -20.81
CA VAL A 109 -15.16 -9.38 -19.77
C VAL A 109 -14.30 -8.60 -18.77
N MET A 110 -13.46 -7.69 -19.26
CA MET A 110 -12.61 -6.85 -18.41
C MET A 110 -13.43 -5.93 -17.52
N THR A 111 -14.52 -5.37 -18.03
CA THR A 111 -15.44 -4.52 -17.23
C THR A 111 -16.14 -5.34 -16.16
N LEU A 112 -16.60 -6.55 -16.47
CA LEU A 112 -17.18 -7.48 -15.48
C LEU A 112 -16.13 -7.86 -14.41
N ALA A 113 -14.91 -8.17 -14.82
CA ALA A 113 -13.81 -8.46 -13.88
C ALA A 113 -13.54 -7.26 -12.95
N LEU A 114 -13.52 -6.04 -13.48
CA LEU A 114 -13.37 -4.82 -12.68
C LEU A 114 -14.52 -4.64 -11.69
N LEU A 115 -15.77 -4.92 -12.10
CA LEU A 115 -16.92 -4.86 -11.22
C LEU A 115 -16.79 -5.85 -10.06
N VAL A 116 -16.47 -7.11 -10.34
CA VAL A 116 -16.24 -8.15 -9.33
C VAL A 116 -15.11 -7.74 -8.38
N TYR A 117 -14.00 -7.24 -8.92
CA TYR A 117 -12.87 -6.74 -8.16
C TYR A 117 -13.29 -5.61 -7.21
N ALA A 118 -13.99 -4.60 -7.72
CA ALA A 118 -14.41 -3.42 -6.95
C ALA A 118 -15.41 -3.80 -5.83
N VAL A 119 -16.39 -4.66 -6.15
CA VAL A 119 -17.38 -5.15 -5.16
C VAL A 119 -16.69 -5.97 -4.07
N THR A 120 -15.78 -6.86 -4.45
CA THR A 120 -15.05 -7.71 -3.50
C THR A 120 -14.17 -6.85 -2.57
N GLN A 121 -13.44 -5.88 -3.12
CA GLN A 121 -12.64 -4.96 -2.32
C GLN A 121 -13.49 -4.14 -1.34
N ARG A 122 -14.64 -3.63 -1.80
CA ARG A 122 -15.57 -2.89 -0.97
C ARG A 122 -16.11 -3.75 0.18
N ARG A 123 -16.56 -4.98 -0.12
CA ARG A 123 -17.07 -5.93 0.89
C ARG A 123 -15.99 -6.26 1.93
N LEU A 124 -14.79 -6.54 1.50
CA LEU A 124 -13.67 -6.82 2.40
C LEU A 124 -13.41 -5.67 3.37
N ARG A 125 -13.32 -4.43 2.86
CA ARG A 125 -13.13 -3.24 3.69
C ARG A 125 -14.28 -3.00 4.66
N GLN A 126 -15.52 -3.24 4.24
CA GLN A 126 -16.69 -3.17 5.10
C GLN A 126 -16.65 -4.23 6.22
N GLN A 127 -16.20 -5.45 5.92
CA GLN A 127 -16.06 -6.50 6.93
C GLN A 127 -14.94 -6.18 7.93
N LEU A 128 -13.81 -5.69 7.46
CA LEU A 128 -12.73 -5.21 8.32
C LEU A 128 -13.22 -4.12 9.27
N ALA A 129 -13.92 -3.12 8.75
CA ALA A 129 -14.47 -2.03 9.56
C ALA A 129 -15.51 -2.51 10.58
N ARG A 130 -16.43 -3.42 10.18
CA ARG A 130 -17.47 -3.98 11.07
C ARG A 130 -16.88 -4.82 12.20
N GLN A 131 -15.79 -5.55 11.94
CA GLN A 131 -15.17 -6.43 12.93
C GLN A 131 -14.04 -5.74 13.72
N GLY A 132 -13.71 -4.47 13.42
CA GLY A 132 -12.56 -3.78 14.01
C GLY A 132 -11.22 -4.45 13.73
N LYS A 133 -11.12 -5.20 12.61
CA LYS A 133 -9.93 -5.96 12.24
C LYS A 133 -9.10 -5.24 11.18
N THR A 134 -7.83 -5.61 11.10
CA THR A 134 -6.86 -5.11 10.13
C THR A 134 -6.13 -6.28 9.47
N VAL A 135 -5.52 -5.99 8.33
CA VAL A 135 -4.57 -6.89 7.65
C VAL A 135 -3.23 -6.17 7.50
N PRO A 136 -2.10 -6.89 7.41
CA PRO A 136 -0.82 -6.24 7.19
C PRO A 136 -0.77 -5.60 5.80
N ASN A 137 -0.17 -4.41 5.69
CA ASN A 137 0.17 -3.78 4.42
C ASN A 137 1.57 -4.23 3.93
N GLN A 138 2.09 -3.66 2.83
CA GLN A 138 3.37 -4.04 2.23
C GLN A 138 4.59 -3.80 3.14
N ILE A 139 4.47 -2.94 4.13
CA ILE A 139 5.51 -2.65 5.14
C ILE A 139 5.15 -3.27 6.50
N ASN A 140 4.30 -4.30 6.48
CA ASN A 140 3.86 -5.06 7.65
C ASN A 140 3.16 -4.21 8.75
N GLN A 141 2.55 -3.09 8.38
CA GLN A 141 1.76 -2.25 9.29
C GLN A 141 0.27 -2.60 9.15
N PRO A 142 -0.52 -2.56 10.24
CA PRO A 142 -1.94 -2.87 10.20
C PRO A 142 -2.72 -1.85 9.37
N THR A 143 -3.58 -2.32 8.46
CA THR A 143 -4.47 -1.48 7.65
C THR A 143 -5.88 -2.05 7.58
N ALA A 144 -6.89 -1.18 7.69
CA ALA A 144 -8.29 -1.49 7.44
C ALA A 144 -8.72 -1.23 5.97
N TRP A 145 -7.80 -0.68 5.15
CA TRP A 145 -8.09 -0.27 3.77
C TRP A 145 -7.16 -0.95 2.74
N PRO A 146 -7.04 -2.28 2.76
CA PRO A 146 -6.20 -2.97 1.78
C PRO A 146 -6.75 -2.82 0.37
N THR A 147 -5.87 -2.90 -0.65
CA THR A 147 -6.28 -3.15 -2.03
C THR A 147 -6.49 -4.65 -2.23
N LEU A 148 -7.45 -5.01 -3.06
CA LEU A 148 -7.70 -6.44 -3.34
C LEU A 148 -6.48 -7.11 -4.02
N ARG A 149 -5.71 -6.36 -4.81
CA ARG A 149 -4.45 -6.83 -5.38
C ARG A 149 -3.47 -7.29 -4.29
N TRP A 150 -3.31 -6.49 -3.24
CA TRP A 150 -2.45 -6.85 -2.11
C TRP A 150 -2.98 -8.07 -1.36
N VAL A 151 -4.30 -8.14 -1.20
CA VAL A 151 -4.94 -9.31 -0.59
C VAL A 151 -4.67 -10.59 -1.38
N PHE A 152 -4.71 -10.53 -2.72
CA PHE A 152 -4.33 -11.69 -3.55
C PHE A 152 -2.88 -12.09 -3.36
N GLN A 153 -1.96 -11.12 -3.24
CA GLN A 153 -0.56 -11.41 -2.93
C GLN A 153 -0.39 -12.08 -1.55
N LEU A 154 -1.14 -11.63 -0.54
CA LEU A 154 -1.15 -12.28 0.77
C LEU A 154 -1.70 -13.71 0.72
N LEU A 155 -2.56 -14.04 -0.24
CA LEU A 155 -3.12 -15.39 -0.42
C LEU A 155 -2.27 -16.29 -1.33
N GLU A 156 -1.17 -15.78 -1.88
CA GLU A 156 -0.21 -16.60 -2.63
C GLU A 156 0.39 -17.69 -1.76
N GLY A 157 0.76 -18.82 -2.38
CA GLY A 157 1.35 -19.97 -1.69
C GLY A 157 0.34 -20.92 -1.07
N ILE A 158 -0.97 -20.70 -1.22
CA ILE A 158 -2.00 -21.67 -0.86
C ILE A 158 -2.15 -22.65 -2.02
N HIS A 159 -1.96 -23.94 -1.73
CA HIS A 159 -2.05 -25.01 -2.72
C HIS A 159 -3.18 -25.97 -2.36
N ARG A 160 -3.95 -26.38 -3.38
CA ARG A 160 -4.88 -27.48 -3.28
C ARG A 160 -4.24 -28.72 -3.89
N VAL A 161 -3.91 -29.67 -3.06
CA VAL A 161 -3.30 -30.94 -3.47
C VAL A 161 -4.36 -32.02 -3.46
N ARG A 162 -4.49 -32.74 -4.58
CA ARG A 162 -5.41 -33.86 -4.69
C ARG A 162 -4.60 -35.15 -4.74
N VAL A 163 -4.79 -36.01 -3.75
CA VAL A 163 -4.10 -37.30 -3.61
C VAL A 163 -5.10 -38.43 -3.68
N THR A 164 -4.72 -39.50 -4.35
CA THR A 164 -5.52 -40.74 -4.37
C THR A 164 -4.86 -41.72 -3.39
N VAL A 165 -5.58 -42.09 -2.34
CA VAL A 165 -5.13 -43.09 -1.36
C VAL A 165 -6.16 -44.24 -1.35
N GLN A 166 -5.70 -45.46 -1.62
CA GLN A 166 -6.54 -46.66 -1.67
C GLN A 166 -7.76 -46.51 -2.61
N GLY A 167 -7.58 -45.81 -3.74
CA GLY A 167 -8.67 -45.56 -4.71
C GLY A 167 -9.64 -44.43 -4.33
N GLN A 168 -9.49 -43.80 -3.18
CA GLN A 168 -10.28 -42.64 -2.77
C GLN A 168 -9.51 -41.35 -2.99
N LEU A 169 -10.23 -40.32 -3.48
CA LEU A 169 -9.70 -38.98 -3.70
C LEU A 169 -9.77 -38.16 -2.40
N HIS A 170 -8.65 -37.65 -1.99
CA HIS A 170 -8.51 -36.75 -0.86
C HIS A 170 -8.01 -35.40 -1.35
N ASP A 171 -8.76 -34.33 -1.01
CA ASP A 171 -8.33 -32.94 -1.23
C ASP A 171 -7.69 -32.41 0.05
N LEU A 172 -6.46 -31.93 -0.05
CA LEU A 172 -5.70 -31.29 1.01
C LEU A 172 -5.43 -29.84 0.64
N ILE A 173 -5.53 -28.96 1.61
CA ILE A 173 -5.13 -27.54 1.45
C ILE A 173 -3.83 -27.34 2.23
N GLU A 174 -2.78 -26.93 1.54
CA GLU A 174 -1.47 -26.64 2.10
C GLU A 174 -1.13 -25.16 2.00
N GLY A 175 -0.22 -24.68 2.85
CA GLY A 175 0.28 -23.30 2.83
C GLY A 175 -0.68 -22.30 3.50
N LEU A 176 -1.65 -22.74 4.30
CA LEU A 176 -2.53 -21.86 5.05
C LEU A 176 -1.84 -21.38 6.34
N HIS A 177 -1.57 -20.09 6.40
CA HIS A 177 -1.06 -19.40 7.58
C HIS A 177 -2.16 -18.56 8.25
N GLU A 178 -1.94 -18.15 9.49
CA GLU A 178 -2.94 -17.42 10.28
C GLU A 178 -3.49 -16.16 9.60
N VAL A 179 -2.61 -15.37 8.96
CA VAL A 179 -3.00 -14.17 8.21
C VAL A 179 -3.97 -14.51 7.07
N GLN A 180 -3.67 -15.58 6.31
CA GLN A 180 -4.49 -16.05 5.20
C GLN A 180 -5.84 -16.57 5.68
N ILE A 181 -5.86 -17.35 6.76
CA ILE A 181 -7.08 -17.85 7.39
C ILE A 181 -7.98 -16.69 7.84
N ASN A 182 -7.39 -15.68 8.46
CA ASN A 182 -8.12 -14.49 8.91
C ASN A 182 -8.70 -13.70 7.72
N ILE A 183 -7.97 -13.58 6.63
CA ILE A 183 -8.46 -12.95 5.40
C ILE A 183 -9.60 -13.76 4.77
N LEU A 184 -9.45 -15.08 4.64
CA LEU A 184 -10.45 -15.95 4.03
C LEU A 184 -11.77 -15.96 4.83
N ARG A 185 -11.70 -15.86 6.16
CA ARG A 185 -12.88 -15.71 7.03
C ARG A 185 -13.70 -14.44 6.75
N LEU A 186 -13.04 -13.35 6.29
CA LEU A 186 -13.74 -12.11 5.94
C LEU A 186 -14.58 -12.24 4.66
N PHE A 187 -14.31 -13.25 3.83
CA PHE A 187 -15.10 -13.54 2.63
C PHE A 187 -16.33 -14.41 2.88
N GLY A 188 -16.47 -14.96 4.08
CA GLY A 188 -17.67 -15.70 4.51
C GLY A 188 -17.49 -17.22 4.56
N GLU A 189 -18.54 -17.88 5.02
CA GLU A 189 -18.51 -19.34 5.30
C GLU A 189 -18.28 -20.20 4.08
N GLU A 190 -18.82 -19.82 2.91
CA GLU A 190 -18.62 -20.58 1.67
C GLU A 190 -17.13 -20.65 1.30
N VAL A 191 -16.40 -19.53 1.44
CA VAL A 191 -14.97 -19.49 1.20
C VAL A 191 -14.23 -20.34 2.26
N CYS A 192 -14.64 -20.25 3.53
CA CYS A 192 -14.09 -21.10 4.59
C CYS A 192 -14.27 -22.60 4.30
N ARG A 193 -15.41 -23.01 3.75
CA ARG A 193 -15.66 -24.40 3.35
C ARG A 193 -14.77 -24.83 2.19
N LEU A 194 -14.61 -23.98 1.16
CA LEU A 194 -13.74 -24.25 0.02
C LEU A 194 -12.28 -24.48 0.43
N TYR A 195 -11.82 -23.73 1.42
CA TYR A 195 -10.45 -23.83 1.95
C TYR A 195 -10.35 -24.76 3.18
N GLN A 196 -11.42 -25.49 3.53
CA GLN A 196 -11.49 -26.45 4.65
C GLN A 196 -11.07 -25.86 6.00
N ILE A 197 -11.25 -24.54 6.20
CA ILE A 197 -10.80 -23.83 7.40
C ILE A 197 -11.55 -24.31 8.66
N SER A 198 -12.78 -24.77 8.54
CA SER A 198 -13.59 -25.31 9.64
C SER A 198 -13.03 -26.62 10.23
N LYS A 199 -12.19 -27.35 9.49
CA LYS A 199 -11.58 -28.61 9.96
C LYS A 199 -10.29 -28.39 10.77
N VAL A 200 -9.63 -27.24 10.62
CA VAL A 200 -8.33 -26.96 11.25
C VAL A 200 -8.47 -26.67 12.75
N PHE A 201 -9.66 -26.31 13.23
CA PHE A 201 -9.90 -25.95 14.64
C PHE A 201 -10.63 -26.98 15.48
N GLN A 202 -10.91 -28.19 14.94
CA GLN A 202 -11.47 -29.30 15.73
C GLN A 202 -10.41 -30.28 16.24
N SER A 203 -9.13 -30.01 15.97
CA SER A 203 -7.99 -30.86 16.37
C SER A 203 -7.01 -30.17 17.33
N CYS A 204 -7.48 -29.28 18.20
CA CYS A 204 -6.75 -28.82 19.39
C CYS A 204 -7.58 -29.03 20.63
#